data_baa09455626067c427fcf6daedc24313
#
_entry.id   baa09455626067c427fcf6daedc24313
#
_cell.length_a   1.000
_cell.length_b   1.000
_cell.length_c   1.000
_cell.angle_alpha   90.00
_cell.angle_beta   90.00
_cell.angle_gamma   90.00
#
_symmetry.space_group_name_H-M   'P 1'
#
loop_
_entity.id
_entity.type
_entity.pdbx_description
1 polymer ?
#
loop_
_entity_poly.entity_id
_entity_poly.type
_entity_poly.pdbx_seq_one_letter_code
_entity_poly.pdbx_strand_id
1 'polypeptide(L)'
;MIIVHDIFICKPGNASKVAKMFKEWADVVPQKNVYVMTDMTGQFHRVVIASSFESLTAYEEGMKTMGQSEEEKKVMEKFKDMNEMYLSGSREIFKVW
;
A
#
# COMPACT_ATOMS: atom_id res chain seq x y z
N MET A 1 9.58 16.10 5.42
CA MET A 1 9.12 14.70 5.29
C MET A 1 7.64 14.67 5.02
N ILE A 2 7.21 13.78 4.17
CA ILE A 2 5.80 13.51 3.93
C ILE A 2 5.47 12.06 4.27
N ILE A 3 4.21 11.83 4.62
CA ILE A 3 3.67 10.49 4.83
C ILE A 3 2.54 10.28 3.84
N VAL A 4 2.57 9.16 3.15
CA VAL A 4 1.56 8.78 2.15
C VAL A 4 0.74 7.62 2.70
N HIS A 5 -0.57 7.79 2.70
CA HIS A 5 -1.52 6.72 3.02
C HIS A 5 -2.27 6.33 1.76
N ASP A 6 -2.11 5.10 1.34
CA ASP A 6 -2.97 4.48 0.31
C ASP A 6 -4.04 3.70 1.06
N ILE A 7 -5.30 4.06 0.85
CA ILE A 7 -6.43 3.57 1.64
C ILE A 7 -7.35 2.76 0.73
N PHE A 8 -7.60 1.51 1.11
CA PHE A 8 -8.48 0.61 0.37
C PHE A 8 -9.65 0.19 1.25
N ILE A 9 -10.85 0.37 0.73
CA ILE A 9 -12.06 -0.15 1.37
C ILE A 9 -12.37 -1.47 0.69
N CYS A 10 -12.23 -2.56 1.43
CA CYS A 10 -12.35 -3.91 0.90
C CYS A 10 -13.77 -4.44 1.00
N LYS A 11 -14.09 -5.42 0.17
CA LYS A 11 -15.33 -6.17 0.30
C LYS A 11 -15.31 -6.96 1.61
N PRO A 12 -16.47 -7.23 2.21
CA PRO A 12 -16.53 -7.99 3.45
C PRO A 12 -15.77 -9.32 3.35
N GLY A 13 -14.94 -9.60 4.35
CA GLY A 13 -14.14 -10.80 4.41
C GLY A 13 -12.80 -10.74 3.66
N ASN A 14 -12.53 -9.68 2.91
CA ASN A 14 -11.32 -9.59 2.08
C ASN A 14 -10.21 -8.73 2.67
N ALA A 15 -10.48 -7.95 3.72
CA ALA A 15 -9.48 -7.04 4.27
C ALA A 15 -8.20 -7.76 4.70
N SER A 16 -8.31 -8.89 5.40
CA SER A 16 -7.15 -9.66 5.83
C SER A 16 -6.35 -10.22 4.65
N LYS A 17 -7.04 -10.65 3.60
CA LYS A 17 -6.39 -11.16 2.39
C LYS A 17 -5.61 -10.05 1.69
N VAL A 18 -6.23 -8.88 1.52
CA VAL A 18 -5.60 -7.72 0.91
C VAL A 18 -4.41 -7.25 1.75
N ALA A 19 -4.56 -7.21 3.07
CA ALA A 19 -3.47 -6.83 3.97
C ALA A 19 -2.27 -7.76 3.83
N LYS A 20 -2.50 -9.06 3.77
CA LYS A 20 -1.43 -10.05 3.59
C LYS A 20 -0.72 -9.88 2.25
N MET A 21 -1.46 -9.61 1.19
CA MET A 21 -0.90 -9.35 -0.14
C MET A 21 0.00 -8.12 -0.13
N PHE A 22 -0.47 -7.02 0.45
CA PHE A 22 0.34 -5.80 0.56
C PHE A 22 1.54 -5.99 1.46
N LYS A 23 1.43 -6.79 2.51
CA LYS A 23 2.58 -7.09 3.38
C LYS A 23 3.65 -7.85 2.61
N GLU A 24 3.27 -8.80 1.79
CA GLU A 24 4.19 -9.53 0.94
C GLU A 24 4.91 -8.59 -0.05
N TRP A 25 4.15 -7.66 -0.64
CA TRP A 25 4.71 -6.63 -1.51
C TRP A 25 5.66 -5.70 -0.73
N ALA A 26 5.26 -5.25 0.45
CA ALA A 26 6.07 -4.36 1.27
C ALA A 26 7.42 -4.99 1.67
N ASP A 27 7.47 -6.30 1.78
CA ASP A 27 8.70 -7.01 2.13
C ASP A 27 9.72 -7.07 0.99
N VAL A 28 9.29 -6.84 -0.26
CA VAL A 28 10.19 -6.92 -1.42
C VAL A 28 10.50 -5.57 -2.06
N VAL A 29 9.78 -4.50 -1.71
CA VAL A 29 10.06 -3.17 -2.25
C VAL A 29 11.30 -2.57 -1.59
N PRO A 30 12.04 -1.70 -2.32
CA PRO A 30 13.23 -1.08 -1.76
C PRO A 30 12.97 -0.05 -0.67
N GLN A 31 11.77 0.54 -0.63
CA GLN A 31 11.43 1.49 0.42
C GLN A 31 11.41 0.81 1.77
N LYS A 32 12.01 1.50 2.76
CA LYS A 32 11.93 1.12 4.17
C LYS A 32 10.77 1.90 4.81
N ASN A 33 10.32 1.46 5.97
CA ASN A 33 9.24 2.11 6.71
C ASN A 33 7.90 2.10 5.96
N VAL A 34 7.59 0.99 5.30
CA VAL A 34 6.28 0.74 4.73
C VAL A 34 5.49 -0.09 5.73
N TYR A 35 4.33 0.41 6.12
CA TYR A 35 3.45 -0.26 7.08
C TYR A 35 2.14 -0.60 6.39
N VAL A 36 1.69 -1.83 6.58
CA VAL A 36 0.36 -2.27 6.16
C VAL A 36 -0.49 -2.41 7.41
N MET A 37 -1.59 -1.68 7.46
CA MET A 37 -2.41 -1.56 8.66
C MET A 37 -3.86 -1.90 8.34
N THR A 38 -4.54 -2.47 9.32
CA THR A 38 -5.99 -2.67 9.27
C THR A 38 -6.61 -2.01 10.49
N ASP A 39 -7.89 -1.67 10.40
CA ASP A 39 -8.57 -0.98 11.50
C ASP A 39 -8.77 -1.89 12.69
N MET A 40 -8.40 -1.41 13.87
CA MET A 40 -8.86 -1.96 15.14
C MET A 40 -10.20 -1.36 15.52
N THR A 41 -10.35 -0.07 15.18
CA THR A 41 -11.58 0.69 15.33
C THR A 41 -11.74 1.58 14.10
N GLY A 42 -12.93 2.14 13.90
CA GLY A 42 -13.20 3.03 12.79
C GLY A 42 -13.98 2.36 11.68
N GLN A 43 -13.68 2.69 10.43
CA GLN A 43 -14.39 2.17 9.27
C GLN A 43 -14.06 0.70 9.06
N PHE A 44 -15.10 -0.12 8.83
CA PHE A 44 -14.93 -1.56 8.58
C PHE A 44 -14.22 -1.82 7.24
N HIS A 45 -13.45 -2.90 7.20
CA HIS A 45 -12.82 -3.46 5.99
C HIS A 45 -11.82 -2.52 5.31
N ARG A 46 -11.21 -1.64 6.07
CA ARG A 46 -10.21 -0.71 5.56
C ARG A 46 -8.80 -1.28 5.72
N VAL A 47 -8.01 -1.18 4.64
CA VAL A 47 -6.58 -1.49 4.65
C VAL A 47 -5.84 -0.22 4.27
N VAL A 48 -4.84 0.15 5.06
CA VAL A 48 -4.04 1.34 4.82
C VAL A 48 -2.59 0.94 4.66
N ILE A 49 -1.97 1.42 3.57
CA ILE A 49 -0.54 1.29 3.39
C ILE A 49 0.07 2.66 3.68
N ALA A 50 0.91 2.72 4.69
CA ALA A 50 1.61 3.95 5.07
C ALA A 50 3.05 3.86 4.63
N SER A 51 3.54 4.90 3.97
CA SER A 51 4.95 5.03 3.59
C SER A 51 5.41 6.46 3.82
N SER A 52 6.71 6.66 3.98
CA SER A 52 7.26 7.97 4.20
C SER A 52 8.35 8.29 3.19
N PHE A 53 8.45 9.55 2.81
CA PHE A 53 9.44 10.06 1.86
C PHE A 53 9.92 11.42 2.34
N GLU A 54 11.12 11.80 1.95
CA GLU A 54 11.67 13.08 2.36
C GLU A 54 10.94 14.27 1.73
N SER A 55 10.40 14.08 0.52
CA SER A 55 9.72 15.14 -0.25
C SER A 55 8.78 14.52 -1.26
N LEU A 56 7.95 15.37 -1.88
CA LEU A 56 7.12 14.96 -3.02
C LEU A 56 7.96 14.49 -4.20
N THR A 57 9.10 15.12 -4.44
CA THR A 57 10.01 14.71 -5.49
C THR A 57 10.54 13.31 -5.24
N ALA A 58 10.96 13.01 -4.00
CA ALA A 58 11.41 11.67 -3.63
C ALA A 58 10.30 10.63 -3.82
N TYR A 59 9.06 11.00 -3.48
CA TYR A 59 7.91 10.13 -3.70
C TYR A 59 7.70 9.83 -5.19
N GLU A 60 7.73 10.85 -6.05
CA GLU A 60 7.57 10.66 -7.49
C GLU A 60 8.68 9.78 -8.08
N GLU A 61 9.92 9.99 -7.65
CA GLU A 61 11.04 9.15 -8.10
C GLU A 61 10.86 7.69 -7.66
N GLY A 62 10.40 7.48 -6.44
CA GLY A 62 10.10 6.13 -5.93
C GLY A 62 9.01 5.43 -6.74
N MET A 63 7.97 6.17 -7.13
CA MET A 63 6.88 5.61 -7.94
C MET A 63 7.34 5.21 -9.34
N LYS A 64 8.28 5.94 -9.93
CA LYS A 64 8.82 5.60 -11.26
C LYS A 64 9.57 4.27 -11.28
N THR A 65 10.19 3.89 -10.17
CA THR A 65 10.97 2.66 -10.07
C THR A 65 10.19 1.50 -9.46
N MET A 66 8.97 1.74 -9.01
CA MET A 66 8.14 0.72 -8.38
C MET A 66 7.76 -0.39 -9.36
N GLY A 67 7.84 -1.63 -8.92
CA GLY A 67 7.44 -2.79 -9.71
C GLY A 67 8.47 -3.26 -10.71
N GLN A 68 9.70 -2.72 -10.69
CA GLN A 68 10.71 -3.05 -11.69
C GLN A 68 11.62 -4.23 -11.31
N SER A 69 11.74 -4.55 -10.02
CA SER A 69 12.55 -5.72 -9.65
C SER A 69 11.82 -7.03 -9.97
N GLU A 70 12.59 -8.09 -10.15
CA GLU A 70 12.01 -9.41 -10.41
C GLU A 70 11.15 -9.89 -9.26
N GLU A 71 11.56 -9.62 -8.03
CA GLU A 71 10.80 -9.97 -6.84
C GLU A 71 9.46 -9.24 -6.78
N GLU A 72 9.46 -7.94 -7.08
CA GLU A 72 8.23 -7.14 -7.14
C GLU A 72 7.30 -7.65 -8.23
N LYS A 73 7.82 -7.98 -9.41
CA LYS A 73 7.02 -8.53 -10.50
C LYS A 73 6.37 -9.85 -10.14
N LYS A 74 7.07 -10.72 -9.44
CA LYS A 74 6.53 -12.00 -8.97
C LYS A 74 5.38 -11.81 -8.00
N VAL A 75 5.53 -10.89 -7.06
CA VAL A 75 4.48 -10.58 -6.09
C VAL A 75 3.27 -9.98 -6.78
N MET A 76 3.48 -9.03 -7.68
CA MET A 76 2.39 -8.39 -8.43
C MET A 76 1.61 -9.39 -9.29
N GLU A 77 2.30 -10.37 -9.89
CA GLU A 77 1.64 -11.40 -10.68
C GLU A 77 0.71 -12.26 -9.83
N LYS A 78 1.10 -12.57 -8.60
CA LYS A 78 0.24 -13.30 -7.67
C LYS A 78 -1.05 -12.55 -7.34
N PHE A 79 -1.01 -11.22 -7.39
CA PHE A 79 -2.08 -10.36 -6.88
C PHE A 79 -2.86 -9.66 -8.00
N LYS A 80 -2.78 -10.17 -9.21
CA LYS A 80 -3.46 -9.55 -10.36
C LYS A 80 -4.98 -9.45 -10.19
N ASP A 81 -5.57 -10.31 -9.36
CA ASP A 81 -7.01 -10.32 -9.11
C ASP A 81 -7.41 -9.46 -7.90
N MET A 82 -6.46 -8.76 -7.30
CA MET A 82 -6.73 -7.97 -6.09
C MET A 82 -7.77 -6.88 -6.32
N ASN A 83 -7.89 -6.36 -7.54
CA ASN A 83 -8.88 -5.34 -7.86
C ASN A 83 -10.32 -5.78 -7.60
N GLU A 84 -10.58 -7.07 -7.58
CA GLU A 84 -11.90 -7.62 -7.28
C GLU A 84 -12.18 -7.69 -5.77
N MET A 85 -11.16 -7.47 -4.94
CA MET A 85 -11.26 -7.62 -3.49
C MET A 85 -11.60 -6.33 -2.76
N TYR A 86 -11.50 -5.17 -3.41
CA TYR A 86 -11.83 -3.90 -2.78
C TYR A 86 -12.87 -3.13 -3.58
N LEU A 87 -13.56 -2.22 -2.89
CA LEU A 87 -14.64 -1.41 -3.45
C LEU A 87 -14.13 -0.06 -3.93
N SER A 88 -13.17 0.52 -3.23
CA SER A 88 -12.62 1.83 -3.55
C SER A 88 -11.20 1.95 -3.03
N GLY A 89 -10.46 2.88 -3.64
CA GLY A 89 -9.12 3.25 -3.21
C GLY A 89 -8.99 4.76 -3.21
N SER A 90 -8.19 5.26 -2.29
CA SER A 90 -7.88 6.69 -2.21
C SER A 90 -6.46 6.87 -1.68
N ARG A 91 -5.95 8.10 -1.81
CA ARG A 91 -4.61 8.42 -1.33
C ARG A 91 -4.64 9.75 -0.60
N GLU A 92 -3.99 9.79 0.55
CA GLU A 92 -3.81 11.02 1.32
C GLU A 92 -2.32 11.22 1.54
N ILE A 93 -1.85 12.44 1.36
CA ILE A 93 -0.46 12.80 1.57
C ILE A 93 -0.41 13.88 2.65
N PHE A 94 0.38 13.62 3.68
CA PHE A 94 0.49 14.51 4.85
C PHE A 94 1.89 15.11 4.90
N LYS A 95 1.95 16.38 5.23
CA LYS A 95 3.21 17.05 5.58
C LYS A 95 3.46 16.87 7.07
N VAL A 96 4.65 16.39 7.43
CA VAL A 96 5.03 16.26 8.83
C VAL A 96 5.63 17.60 9.29
N TRP A 97 5.14 18.11 10.40
CA TRP A 97 5.62 19.36 11.00
C TRP A 97 6.75 19.12 12.00
#